data_c13b557198eeecb9a46342b712efac3c
#
_entry.id   c13b557198eeecb9a46342b712efac3c
#
_cell.length_a   1.000
_cell.length_b   1.000
_cell.length_c   1.000
_cell.angle_alpha   90.00
_cell.angle_beta   90.00
_cell.angle_gamma   90.00
#
_symmetry.space_group_name_H-M   'P 1'
#
loop_
_entity.id
_entity.type
_entity.pdbx_description
1 polymer ?
#
loop_
_entity_poly.entity_id
_entity_poly.type
_entity_poly.pdbx_seq_one_letter_code
_entity_poly.pdbx_strand_id
1 'polypeptide(L)'
;MAPLCFLFIMTSHSTNTDILAPSSSELLNIVTQFAADLGTMTDLTTLGNRIIQELCRAGATTHGTLFLLDREHEYYRRTSMVGPDAPVLIPPTLATSHPLPHHLLATNRIMTQADSTIDLQETDSKSSVCAAMEAMQATRVVPHLIKGRLIAFSLLGAAQPSTEENALSRSVLAALAQTATNALDTIMLYEELHRSHTLMKRTDRLKSLETIAGGFAHEIRNPLTSIKTFIQLAPERKDDPQFIQEFSKVVLDDVYRIERLIQEILDYARYMEPKLTDEDFNDIVVSCLYFIDVKADSYGIKIEKELASDLPRVMLDRQQIKQVLLNLLLNAMDSMAKAGGRLRVQTRKLVKPGGNVWAHIEIEDTGEGIQETNLEHIFDPFFTTKHESGEHEGTGLGLTIVHQIIQEHHGEIRVKSSVGVGTTFSVSLPALSA
;
A
#
# COMPACT_ATOMS: atom_id res chain seq x y z
N MET A 1 -9.03 20.80 -23.43
CA MET A 1 -8.13 21.53 -24.32
C MET A 1 -7.12 20.51 -24.86
N ALA A 2 -7.07 20.37 -26.18
CA ALA A 2 -6.39 19.30 -26.89
C ALA A 2 -4.86 19.44 -26.88
N PRO A 3 -4.10 18.33 -26.93
CA PRO A 3 -2.65 18.40 -27.08
C PRO A 3 -2.27 18.66 -28.54
N LEU A 4 -1.33 19.56 -28.75
CA LEU A 4 -0.74 19.88 -30.02
C LEU A 4 0.10 18.69 -30.55
N CYS A 5 -0.40 18.07 -31.62
CA CYS A 5 0.36 17.23 -32.53
C CYS A 5 1.31 18.11 -33.37
N PHE A 6 2.61 17.96 -33.18
CA PHE A 6 3.58 18.52 -34.14
C PHE A 6 3.72 17.54 -35.32
N LEU A 7 3.10 17.95 -36.42
CA LEU A 7 3.25 17.30 -37.73
C LEU A 7 4.57 17.82 -38.35
N PHE A 8 5.56 16.96 -38.51
CA PHE A 8 6.77 17.32 -39.30
C PHE A 8 6.50 16.96 -40.77
N ILE A 9 6.34 18.01 -41.56
CA ILE A 9 6.26 17.96 -43.04
C ILE A 9 7.66 17.67 -43.57
N MET A 10 7.81 16.54 -44.26
CA MET A 10 9.00 16.27 -45.08
C MET A 10 8.95 17.12 -46.33
N THR A 11 9.82 18.14 -46.42
CA THR A 11 10.25 18.73 -47.68
C THR A 11 11.64 18.17 -48.02
N SER A 12 11.68 17.42 -49.13
CA SER A 12 12.90 16.98 -49.76
C SER A 12 13.72 18.15 -50.29
N HIS A 13 14.83 18.44 -49.63
CA HIS A 13 15.96 19.12 -50.28
C HIS A 13 17.25 18.45 -49.78
N SER A 14 17.96 17.84 -50.73
CA SER A 14 19.31 17.33 -50.59
C SER A 14 20.27 18.48 -50.25
N THR A 15 20.70 18.55 -49.03
CA THR A 15 21.95 19.24 -48.65
C THR A 15 22.65 18.33 -47.66
N ASN A 16 23.86 17.97 -47.99
CA ASN A 16 24.86 17.29 -47.21
C ASN A 16 25.04 18.10 -45.90
N THR A 17 24.28 17.81 -44.87
CA THR A 17 24.52 18.33 -43.53
C THR A 17 25.31 17.26 -42.80
N ASP A 18 26.60 17.52 -42.62
CA ASP A 18 27.43 16.93 -41.59
C ASP A 18 26.58 16.88 -40.29
N ILE A 19 26.17 15.68 -39.88
CA ILE A 19 25.55 15.49 -38.57
C ILE A 19 26.69 15.69 -37.57
N LEU A 20 26.91 16.96 -37.19
CA LEU A 20 27.75 17.34 -36.07
C LEU A 20 27.33 16.53 -34.85
N ALA A 21 28.27 15.79 -34.32
CA ALA A 21 28.09 15.11 -33.04
C ALA A 21 27.55 16.12 -32.01
N PRO A 22 26.51 15.73 -31.20
CA PRO A 22 25.92 16.65 -30.24
C PRO A 22 27.01 17.26 -29.36
N SER A 23 26.95 18.55 -29.13
CA SER A 23 27.91 19.26 -28.29
C SER A 23 27.86 18.70 -26.84
N SER A 24 28.94 18.83 -26.09
CA SER A 24 28.96 18.41 -24.68
C SER A 24 27.83 19.04 -23.86
N SER A 25 27.34 20.21 -24.25
CA SER A 25 26.20 20.89 -23.62
C SER A 25 24.86 20.22 -23.94
N GLU A 26 24.66 19.73 -25.17
CA GLU A 26 23.45 19.01 -25.57
C GLU A 26 23.39 17.66 -24.87
N LEU A 27 24.51 16.96 -24.73
CA LEU A 27 24.60 15.70 -23.97
C LEU A 27 24.25 15.90 -22.49
N LEU A 28 24.77 16.97 -21.88
CA LEU A 28 24.47 17.30 -20.49
C LEU A 28 22.98 17.58 -20.32
N ASN A 29 22.38 18.31 -21.24
CA ASN A 29 20.93 18.58 -21.21
C ASN A 29 20.08 17.32 -21.33
N ILE A 30 20.43 16.38 -22.22
CA ILE A 30 19.71 15.10 -22.36
C ILE A 30 19.77 14.30 -21.06
N VAL A 31 20.97 14.15 -20.48
CA VAL A 31 21.14 13.38 -19.22
C VAL A 31 20.45 14.06 -18.05
N THR A 32 20.51 15.40 -17.96
CA THR A 32 19.86 16.16 -16.88
C THR A 32 18.33 16.08 -16.97
N GLN A 33 17.78 16.23 -18.17
CA GLN A 33 16.34 16.10 -18.40
C GLN A 33 15.86 14.68 -18.06
N PHE A 34 16.61 13.67 -18.52
CA PHE A 34 16.31 12.26 -18.21
C PHE A 34 16.34 12.00 -16.70
N ALA A 35 17.35 12.51 -15.97
CA ALA A 35 17.44 12.39 -14.53
C ALA A 35 16.25 13.05 -13.81
N ALA A 36 15.83 14.24 -14.28
CA ALA A 36 14.67 14.93 -13.73
C ALA A 36 13.37 14.14 -13.96
N ASP A 37 13.18 13.60 -15.17
CA ASP A 37 12.01 12.77 -15.50
C ASP A 37 11.95 11.51 -14.61
N LEU A 38 13.08 10.80 -14.44
CA LEU A 38 13.14 9.61 -13.60
C LEU A 38 12.88 9.91 -12.12
N GLY A 39 13.32 11.07 -11.63
CA GLY A 39 13.15 11.50 -10.23
C GLY A 39 11.69 11.73 -9.82
N THR A 40 10.77 11.88 -10.77
CA THR A 40 9.34 12.06 -10.51
C THR A 40 8.54 10.74 -10.53
N MET A 41 9.17 9.65 -10.95
CA MET A 41 8.51 8.34 -11.10
C MET A 41 8.64 7.53 -9.81
N THR A 42 7.52 6.99 -9.36
CA THR A 42 7.44 6.16 -8.13
C THR A 42 7.10 4.70 -8.43
N ASP A 43 6.71 4.40 -9.67
CA ASP A 43 6.35 3.04 -10.11
C ASP A 43 7.43 2.45 -11.01
N LEU A 44 7.82 1.22 -10.71
CA LEU A 44 8.90 0.48 -11.37
C LEU A 44 8.61 0.20 -12.85
N THR A 45 7.35 -0.03 -13.20
CA THR A 45 6.93 -0.31 -14.58
C THR A 45 7.04 0.94 -15.45
N THR A 46 6.54 2.06 -14.94
CA THR A 46 6.61 3.38 -15.61
C THR A 46 8.06 3.81 -15.77
N LEU A 47 8.86 3.68 -14.70
CA LEU A 47 10.30 3.95 -14.72
C LEU A 47 11.01 3.08 -15.76
N GLY A 48 10.76 1.76 -15.75
CA GLY A 48 11.39 0.83 -16.68
C GLY A 48 11.05 1.13 -18.13
N ASN A 49 9.81 1.47 -18.44
CA ASN A 49 9.38 1.87 -19.78
C ASN A 49 10.10 3.14 -20.24
N ARG A 50 10.22 4.14 -19.35
CA ARG A 50 10.94 5.39 -19.67
C ARG A 50 12.43 5.15 -19.90
N ILE A 51 13.05 4.32 -19.08
CA ILE A 51 14.45 3.91 -19.25
C ILE A 51 14.66 3.28 -20.63
N ILE A 52 13.86 2.30 -20.98
CA ILE A 52 14.02 1.57 -22.26
C ILE A 52 13.77 2.51 -23.43
N GLN A 53 12.78 3.38 -23.39
CA GLN A 53 12.54 4.37 -24.45
C GLN A 53 13.76 5.25 -24.72
N GLU A 54 14.39 5.79 -23.68
CA GLU A 54 15.57 6.66 -23.86
C GLU A 54 16.82 5.88 -24.26
N LEU A 55 17.02 4.66 -23.74
CA LEU A 55 18.12 3.80 -24.18
C LEU A 55 17.97 3.38 -25.64
N CYS A 56 16.75 3.05 -26.10
CA CYS A 56 16.47 2.76 -27.51
C CYS A 56 16.74 3.99 -28.39
N ARG A 57 16.31 5.17 -27.95
CA ARG A 57 16.54 6.44 -28.68
C ARG A 57 18.04 6.73 -28.80
N ALA A 58 18.78 6.66 -27.70
CA ALA A 58 20.22 6.89 -27.69
C ALA A 58 21.01 5.81 -28.46
N GLY A 59 20.53 4.58 -28.42
CA GLY A 59 21.13 3.45 -29.14
C GLY A 59 20.68 3.35 -30.61
N ALA A 60 19.77 4.21 -31.09
CA ALA A 60 19.15 4.13 -32.41
C ALA A 60 18.61 2.72 -32.71
N THR A 61 17.87 2.13 -31.76
CA THR A 61 17.31 0.77 -31.86
C THR A 61 15.79 0.82 -31.93
N THR A 62 15.18 -0.19 -32.56
CA THR A 62 13.73 -0.23 -32.80
C THR A 62 12.93 -0.72 -31.61
N HIS A 63 13.52 -1.54 -30.77
CA HIS A 63 12.86 -2.09 -29.57
C HIS A 63 13.87 -2.31 -28.44
N GLY A 64 13.37 -2.43 -27.24
CA GLY A 64 14.17 -2.73 -26.05
C GLY A 64 13.40 -3.40 -24.94
N THR A 65 14.12 -4.10 -24.08
CA THR A 65 13.56 -4.86 -22.96
C THR A 65 14.41 -4.68 -21.72
N LEU A 66 13.79 -4.44 -20.57
CA LEU A 66 14.46 -4.35 -19.27
C LEU A 66 14.22 -5.64 -18.48
N PHE A 67 15.29 -6.21 -17.99
CA PHE A 67 15.29 -7.28 -17.01
C PHE A 67 15.78 -6.76 -15.67
N LEU A 68 15.01 -7.04 -14.62
CA LEU A 68 15.31 -6.64 -13.25
C LEU A 68 15.52 -7.87 -12.38
N LEU A 69 16.52 -7.81 -11.49
CA LEU A 69 16.83 -8.89 -10.57
C LEU A 69 15.72 -9.04 -9.52
N ASP A 70 15.09 -10.22 -9.49
CA ASP A 70 14.28 -10.67 -8.37
C ASP A 70 15.20 -11.30 -7.32
N ARG A 71 15.43 -10.59 -6.22
CA ARG A 71 16.39 -11.00 -5.18
C ARG A 71 15.95 -12.21 -4.37
N GLU A 72 14.63 -12.47 -4.31
CA GLU A 72 14.09 -13.61 -3.54
C GLU A 72 14.23 -14.93 -4.28
N HIS A 73 14.08 -14.87 -5.61
CA HIS A 73 13.99 -16.06 -6.43
C HIS A 73 15.25 -16.29 -7.29
N GLU A 74 16.26 -15.42 -7.17
CA GLU A 74 17.55 -15.53 -7.89
C GLU A 74 17.40 -15.64 -9.42
N TYR A 75 16.48 -14.90 -10.00
CA TYR A 75 16.34 -14.77 -11.45
C TYR A 75 16.12 -13.31 -11.87
N TYR A 76 16.36 -13.02 -13.15
CA TYR A 76 16.00 -11.74 -13.76
C TYR A 76 14.63 -11.84 -14.38
N ARG A 77 13.72 -10.96 -14.00
CA ARG A 77 12.36 -10.86 -14.51
C ARG A 77 12.28 -9.73 -15.53
N ARG A 78 11.63 -10.00 -16.67
CA ARG A 78 11.29 -8.97 -17.65
C ARG A 78 10.23 -8.04 -17.06
N THR A 79 10.56 -6.74 -16.92
CA THR A 79 9.68 -5.74 -16.31
C THR A 79 9.12 -4.77 -17.34
N SER A 80 9.86 -4.47 -18.40
CA SER A 80 9.45 -3.51 -19.41
C SER A 80 9.88 -3.97 -20.79
N MET A 81 9.04 -3.66 -21.78
CA MET A 81 9.30 -3.94 -23.19
C MET A 81 8.67 -2.83 -24.03
N VAL A 82 9.46 -2.20 -24.89
CA VAL A 82 9.05 -1.06 -25.72
C VAL A 82 9.47 -1.31 -27.17
N GLY A 83 8.60 -0.94 -28.09
CA GLY A 83 8.82 -1.05 -29.54
C GLY A 83 7.78 -1.92 -30.23
N PRO A 84 7.43 -1.60 -31.52
CA PRO A 84 6.38 -2.30 -32.26
C PRO A 84 6.75 -3.74 -32.62
N ASP A 85 8.04 -4.04 -32.73
CA ASP A 85 8.58 -5.34 -33.21
C ASP A 85 9.25 -6.10 -32.06
N ALA A 86 8.78 -5.93 -30.84
CA ALA A 86 9.35 -6.64 -29.71
C ALA A 86 9.23 -8.16 -29.91
N PRO A 87 10.36 -8.89 -29.97
CA PRO A 87 10.32 -10.30 -30.35
C PRO A 87 9.57 -11.12 -29.31
N VAL A 88 8.64 -11.94 -29.80
CA VAL A 88 7.85 -12.88 -28.96
C VAL A 88 8.76 -13.92 -28.26
N LEU A 89 10.00 -14.07 -28.73
CA LEU A 89 11.00 -15.03 -28.25
C LEU A 89 11.77 -14.62 -27.00
N ILE A 90 11.59 -13.37 -26.49
CA ILE A 90 12.28 -12.96 -25.27
C ILE A 90 11.60 -13.61 -24.06
N PRO A 91 12.30 -14.46 -23.29
CA PRO A 91 11.71 -15.17 -22.16
C PRO A 91 11.25 -14.20 -21.06
N PRO A 92 10.20 -14.53 -20.29
CA PRO A 92 9.74 -13.68 -19.19
C PRO A 92 10.74 -13.62 -18.02
N THR A 93 11.59 -14.64 -17.89
CA THR A 93 12.60 -14.75 -16.84
C THR A 93 13.89 -15.35 -17.37
N LEU A 94 15.02 -14.96 -16.76
CA LEU A 94 16.36 -15.50 -17.02
C LEU A 94 17.03 -15.82 -15.69
N ALA A 95 17.55 -17.04 -15.55
CA ALA A 95 18.30 -17.42 -14.34
C ALA A 95 19.55 -16.56 -14.15
N THR A 96 19.96 -16.32 -12.93
CA THR A 96 21.23 -15.60 -12.63
C THR A 96 22.45 -16.36 -13.18
N SER A 97 22.36 -17.69 -13.27
CA SER A 97 23.38 -18.57 -13.86
C SER A 97 23.39 -18.55 -15.40
N HIS A 98 22.46 -17.86 -16.07
CA HIS A 98 22.45 -17.76 -17.52
C HIS A 98 23.73 -17.05 -18.02
N PRO A 99 24.31 -17.49 -19.16
CA PRO A 99 25.58 -16.95 -19.68
C PRO A 99 25.60 -15.41 -19.79
N LEU A 100 24.50 -14.80 -20.20
CA LEU A 100 24.43 -13.36 -20.44
C LEU A 100 24.59 -12.53 -19.15
N PRO A 101 23.76 -12.69 -18.08
CA PRO A 101 23.97 -11.99 -16.81
C PRO A 101 25.34 -12.27 -16.20
N HIS A 102 25.82 -13.52 -16.27
CA HIS A 102 27.12 -13.89 -15.74
C HIS A 102 28.26 -13.12 -16.43
N HIS A 103 28.22 -13.00 -17.74
CA HIS A 103 29.21 -12.26 -18.51
C HIS A 103 29.15 -10.74 -18.26
N LEU A 104 27.95 -10.17 -18.18
CA LEU A 104 27.74 -8.75 -17.85
C LEU A 104 28.31 -8.39 -16.48
N LEU A 105 28.15 -9.27 -15.50
CA LEU A 105 28.70 -9.09 -14.15
C LEU A 105 30.24 -9.09 -14.17
N ALA A 106 30.84 -9.97 -14.98
CA ALA A 106 32.30 -10.09 -15.08
C ALA A 106 32.95 -8.92 -15.83
N THR A 107 32.31 -8.42 -16.89
CA THR A 107 32.90 -7.39 -17.78
C THR A 107 32.55 -5.97 -17.40
N ASN A 108 31.38 -5.74 -16.79
CA ASN A 108 30.85 -4.40 -16.46
C ASN A 108 30.90 -3.41 -17.65
N ARG A 109 30.59 -3.88 -18.86
CA ARG A 109 30.62 -3.08 -20.08
C ARG A 109 29.37 -3.28 -20.90
N ILE A 110 28.99 -2.22 -21.64
CA ILE A 110 27.99 -2.34 -22.68
C ILE A 110 28.55 -3.28 -23.74
N MET A 111 27.79 -4.33 -24.04
CA MET A 111 28.12 -5.32 -25.05
C MET A 111 27.45 -5.00 -26.39
N THR A 112 28.18 -5.17 -27.47
CA THR A 112 27.62 -5.16 -28.83
C THR A 112 27.82 -6.54 -29.48
N GLN A 113 26.99 -6.85 -30.46
CA GLN A 113 27.14 -8.08 -31.22
C GLN A 113 28.50 -8.16 -31.94
N ALA A 114 29.08 -7.00 -32.35
CA ALA A 114 30.40 -6.92 -32.95
C ALA A 114 31.55 -7.23 -31.96
N ASP A 115 31.44 -6.78 -30.69
CA ASP A 115 32.45 -7.04 -29.65
C ASP A 115 32.56 -8.54 -29.35
N SER A 116 31.47 -9.30 -29.55
CA SER A 116 31.41 -10.74 -29.32
C SER A 116 32.08 -11.56 -30.45
N THR A 117 32.25 -10.99 -31.62
CA THR A 117 32.86 -11.68 -32.80
C THR A 117 34.38 -11.46 -32.90
N ILE A 118 34.91 -10.40 -32.32
CA ILE A 118 36.34 -10.03 -32.50
C ILE A 118 37.27 -10.87 -31.58
N ASP A 119 36.78 -11.44 -30.52
CA ASP A 119 37.55 -12.19 -29.51
C ASP A 119 37.44 -13.71 -29.65
N LEU A 120 37.40 -14.24 -30.86
CA LEU A 120 37.15 -15.65 -31.20
C LEU A 120 38.21 -16.68 -30.74
N GLN A 121 39.19 -16.28 -29.89
CA GLN A 121 40.23 -17.24 -29.48
C GLN A 121 40.14 -17.81 -28.05
N GLU A 122 39.17 -17.46 -27.25
CA GLU A 122 39.00 -18.04 -25.90
C GLU A 122 37.56 -18.25 -25.45
N THR A 123 37.21 -19.50 -25.21
CA THR A 123 36.19 -20.12 -24.37
C THR A 123 34.75 -20.26 -24.87
N ASP A 124 34.19 -21.47 -24.60
CA ASP A 124 32.79 -21.92 -24.83
C ASP A 124 31.72 -20.94 -24.29
N SER A 125 32.07 -20.12 -23.29
CA SER A 125 31.15 -19.16 -22.67
C SER A 125 30.78 -17.97 -23.56
N LYS A 126 31.71 -17.49 -24.42
CA LYS A 126 31.43 -16.36 -25.32
C LYS A 126 30.51 -16.77 -26.48
N SER A 127 30.70 -17.98 -27.00
CA SER A 127 29.80 -18.56 -28.03
C SER A 127 28.36 -18.65 -27.52
N SER A 128 28.17 -18.99 -26.25
CA SER A 128 26.84 -19.08 -25.63
C SER A 128 26.19 -17.71 -25.38
N VAL A 129 26.97 -16.67 -25.12
CA VAL A 129 26.45 -15.29 -24.96
C VAL A 129 25.99 -14.71 -26.30
N CYS A 130 26.78 -14.92 -27.37
CA CYS A 130 26.38 -14.52 -28.74
C CYS A 130 25.08 -15.21 -29.17
N ALA A 131 25.01 -16.50 -28.96
CA ALA A 131 23.80 -17.27 -29.28
C ALA A 131 22.59 -16.80 -28.49
N ALA A 132 22.79 -16.42 -27.23
CA ALA A 132 21.73 -15.84 -26.40
C ALA A 132 21.27 -14.47 -26.91
N MET A 133 22.19 -13.59 -27.33
CA MET A 133 21.87 -12.29 -27.91
C MET A 133 21.11 -12.46 -29.24
N GLU A 134 21.55 -13.37 -30.08
CA GLU A 134 20.88 -13.69 -31.38
C GLU A 134 19.47 -14.22 -31.14
N ALA A 135 19.32 -15.19 -30.25
CA ALA A 135 18.02 -15.75 -29.90
C ALA A 135 17.02 -14.71 -29.39
N MET A 136 17.51 -13.71 -28.67
CA MET A 136 16.71 -12.59 -28.13
C MET A 136 16.67 -11.39 -29.09
N GLN A 137 17.24 -11.47 -30.27
CA GLN A 137 17.34 -10.40 -31.26
C GLN A 137 17.94 -9.11 -30.71
N ALA A 138 18.88 -9.21 -29.77
CA ALA A 138 19.55 -8.10 -29.14
C ALA A 138 20.86 -7.77 -29.87
N THR A 139 21.03 -6.54 -30.34
CA THR A 139 22.29 -6.06 -30.91
C THR A 139 23.21 -5.43 -29.88
N ARG A 140 22.63 -4.92 -28.78
CA ARG A 140 23.35 -4.35 -27.65
C ARG A 140 22.74 -4.80 -26.34
N VAL A 141 23.59 -4.97 -25.32
CA VAL A 141 23.19 -5.24 -23.94
C VAL A 141 23.84 -4.23 -23.01
N VAL A 142 23.01 -3.58 -22.23
CA VAL A 142 23.44 -2.51 -21.29
C VAL A 142 23.29 -3.03 -19.87
N PRO A 143 24.39 -3.22 -19.12
CA PRO A 143 24.31 -3.65 -17.74
C PRO A 143 23.97 -2.48 -16.80
N HIS A 144 23.24 -2.76 -15.74
CA HIS A 144 22.97 -1.84 -14.64
C HIS A 144 23.56 -2.42 -13.36
N LEU A 145 24.79 -1.97 -13.02
CA LEU A 145 25.54 -2.46 -11.88
C LEU A 145 25.64 -1.41 -10.77
N ILE A 146 25.42 -1.87 -9.54
CA ILE A 146 25.64 -1.09 -8.31
C ILE A 146 26.56 -1.87 -7.39
N LYS A 147 27.66 -1.26 -6.98
CA LYS A 147 28.65 -1.87 -6.05
C LYS A 147 29.06 -3.30 -6.44
N GLY A 148 29.24 -3.53 -7.74
CA GLY A 148 29.62 -4.85 -8.27
C GLY A 148 28.50 -5.88 -8.34
N ARG A 149 27.24 -5.48 -8.15
CA ARG A 149 26.07 -6.35 -8.32
C ARG A 149 25.26 -5.92 -9.54
N LEU A 150 24.92 -6.85 -10.41
CA LEU A 150 24.05 -6.62 -11.56
C LEU A 150 22.60 -6.60 -11.06
N ILE A 151 22.02 -5.40 -10.91
CA ILE A 151 20.64 -5.22 -10.44
C ILE A 151 19.62 -5.34 -11.58
N ALA A 152 20.04 -4.99 -12.80
CA ALA A 152 19.24 -5.07 -14.01
C ALA A 152 20.14 -5.13 -15.25
N PHE A 153 19.56 -5.45 -16.40
CA PHE A 153 20.19 -5.24 -17.69
C PHE A 153 19.12 -4.96 -18.77
N SER A 154 19.51 -4.15 -19.75
CA SER A 154 18.65 -3.78 -20.86
C SER A 154 19.14 -4.46 -22.14
N LEU A 155 18.23 -5.14 -22.84
CA LEU A 155 18.44 -5.63 -24.21
C LEU A 155 17.94 -4.57 -25.17
N LEU A 156 18.76 -4.18 -26.15
CA LEU A 156 18.39 -3.27 -27.22
C LEU A 156 18.44 -4.03 -28.54
N GLY A 157 17.38 -3.92 -29.33
CA GLY A 157 17.16 -4.70 -30.54
C GLY A 157 17.94 -4.19 -31.76
N ALA A 158 17.42 -4.48 -32.98
CA ALA A 158 18.09 -4.13 -34.19
C ALA A 158 18.39 -2.65 -34.33
N ALA A 159 19.62 -2.31 -34.70
CA ALA A 159 20.00 -0.95 -35.02
C ALA A 159 19.34 -0.47 -36.32
N GLN A 160 18.97 0.79 -36.40
CA GLN A 160 18.49 1.39 -37.64
C GLN A 160 19.66 1.46 -38.68
N PRO A 161 19.40 1.17 -39.96
CA PRO A 161 20.46 0.97 -40.97
C PRO A 161 21.36 2.16 -41.30
N SER A 162 21.15 3.35 -40.70
CA SER A 162 21.81 4.60 -41.04
C SER A 162 22.78 5.14 -40.02
N THR A 163 23.05 4.42 -38.91
CA THR A 163 23.85 4.97 -37.82
C THR A 163 25.21 4.30 -37.71
N GLU A 164 26.27 4.98 -38.15
CA GLU A 164 27.64 4.60 -37.79
C GLU A 164 27.79 4.67 -36.27
N GLU A 165 28.39 3.66 -35.68
CA GLU A 165 28.59 3.52 -34.23
C GLU A 165 29.70 4.49 -33.78
N ASN A 166 29.34 5.74 -33.49
CA ASN A 166 30.26 6.78 -33.02
C ASN A 166 30.60 6.58 -31.53
N ALA A 167 31.84 6.81 -31.15
CA ALA A 167 32.32 6.78 -29.76
C ALA A 167 31.45 7.67 -28.83
N LEU A 168 30.89 8.75 -29.37
CA LEU A 168 29.99 9.68 -28.68
C LEU A 168 28.67 8.99 -28.30
N SER A 169 28.10 8.17 -29.19
CA SER A 169 26.87 7.40 -28.94
C SER A 169 27.04 6.42 -27.76
N ARG A 170 28.20 5.79 -27.66
CA ARG A 170 28.52 4.89 -26.51
C ARG A 170 28.63 5.65 -25.21
N SER A 171 29.23 6.85 -25.19
CA SER A 171 29.33 7.66 -23.97
C SER A 171 28.00 8.18 -23.47
N VAL A 172 27.10 8.58 -24.38
CA VAL A 172 25.71 8.97 -24.06
C VAL A 172 24.95 7.80 -23.46
N LEU A 173 25.02 6.65 -24.12
CA LEU A 173 24.34 5.43 -23.69
C LEU A 173 24.84 4.99 -22.30
N ALA A 174 26.16 5.11 -22.04
CA ALA A 174 26.74 4.81 -20.75
C ALA A 174 26.26 5.78 -19.65
N ALA A 175 26.17 7.08 -19.94
CA ALA A 175 25.70 8.09 -19.00
C ALA A 175 24.21 7.90 -18.67
N LEU A 176 23.38 7.64 -19.68
CA LEU A 176 21.96 7.33 -19.49
C LEU A 176 21.78 6.03 -18.70
N ALA A 177 22.57 4.99 -19.01
CA ALA A 177 22.57 3.73 -18.28
C ALA A 177 22.92 3.92 -16.80
N GLN A 178 23.92 4.73 -16.49
CA GLN A 178 24.32 5.05 -15.12
C GLN A 178 23.20 5.79 -14.37
N THR A 179 22.58 6.79 -15.03
CA THR A 179 21.44 7.54 -14.47
C THR A 179 20.25 6.61 -14.20
N ALA A 180 19.92 5.76 -15.16
CA ALA A 180 18.89 4.74 -15.04
C ALA A 180 19.18 3.77 -13.89
N THR A 181 20.43 3.33 -13.77
CA THR A 181 20.87 2.42 -12.71
C THR A 181 20.65 3.02 -11.32
N ASN A 182 21.01 4.31 -11.14
CA ASN A 182 20.80 4.99 -9.87
C ASN A 182 19.31 5.14 -9.53
N ALA A 183 18.46 5.44 -10.52
CA ALA A 183 17.02 5.55 -10.33
C ALA A 183 16.40 4.18 -9.97
N LEU A 184 16.78 3.10 -10.67
CA LEU A 184 16.36 1.74 -10.37
C LEU A 184 16.75 1.32 -8.93
N ASP A 185 18.00 1.58 -8.54
CA ASP A 185 18.47 1.24 -7.19
C ASP A 185 17.69 2.00 -6.12
N THR A 186 17.42 3.29 -6.34
CA THR A 186 16.65 4.12 -5.41
C THR A 186 15.24 3.56 -5.20
N ILE A 187 14.53 3.20 -6.26
CA ILE A 187 13.17 2.64 -6.16
C ILE A 187 13.21 1.25 -5.51
N MET A 188 14.14 0.39 -5.91
CA MET A 188 14.29 -0.94 -5.33
C MET A 188 14.60 -0.89 -3.83
N LEU A 189 15.47 0.03 -3.38
CA LEU A 189 15.74 0.26 -1.97
C LEU A 189 14.52 0.79 -1.23
N TYR A 190 13.77 1.68 -1.84
CA TYR A 190 12.54 2.20 -1.26
C TYR A 190 11.49 1.09 -1.06
N GLU A 191 11.27 0.23 -2.06
CA GLU A 191 10.37 -0.92 -1.96
C GLU A 191 10.81 -1.92 -0.88
N GLU A 192 12.13 -2.21 -0.80
CA GLU A 192 12.69 -3.11 0.22
C GLU A 192 12.50 -2.53 1.64
N LEU A 193 12.76 -1.24 1.81
CA LEU A 193 12.57 -0.55 3.09
C LEU A 193 11.09 -0.52 3.49
N HIS A 194 10.21 -0.26 2.55
CA HIS A 194 8.76 -0.25 2.76
C HIS A 194 8.25 -1.63 3.18
N ARG A 195 8.70 -2.68 2.48
CA ARG A 195 8.38 -4.07 2.82
C ARG A 195 8.89 -4.46 4.21
N SER A 196 10.14 -4.11 4.53
CA SER A 196 10.73 -4.35 5.85
C SER A 196 9.92 -3.66 6.96
N HIS A 197 9.52 -2.41 6.74
CA HIS A 197 8.70 -1.66 7.68
C HIS A 197 7.32 -2.31 7.90
N THR A 198 6.69 -2.79 6.82
CA THR A 198 5.41 -3.51 6.88
C THR A 198 5.54 -4.82 7.69
N LEU A 199 6.60 -5.59 7.44
CA LEU A 199 6.89 -6.82 8.21
C LEU A 199 7.17 -6.51 9.69
N MET A 200 7.91 -5.46 9.99
CA MET A 200 8.19 -5.03 11.36
C MET A 200 6.89 -4.67 12.09
N LYS A 201 6.04 -3.85 11.50
CA LYS A 201 4.73 -3.52 12.08
C LYS A 201 3.87 -4.76 12.35
N ARG A 202 3.86 -5.72 11.41
CA ARG A 202 3.15 -7.00 11.62
C ARG A 202 3.72 -7.79 12.78
N THR A 203 5.05 -7.86 12.89
CA THR A 203 5.74 -8.57 13.98
C THR A 203 5.46 -7.94 15.33
N ASP A 204 5.46 -6.61 15.41
CA ASP A 204 5.18 -5.89 16.65
C ASP A 204 3.73 -6.12 17.14
N ARG A 205 2.76 -6.19 16.21
CA ARG A 205 1.37 -6.57 16.55
C ARG A 205 1.27 -8.00 17.07
N LEU A 206 1.97 -8.95 16.43
CA LEU A 206 1.99 -10.33 16.90
C LEU A 206 2.63 -10.48 18.27
N LYS A 207 3.69 -9.71 18.57
CA LYS A 207 4.29 -9.67 19.93
C LYS A 207 3.33 -9.07 20.95
N SER A 208 2.58 -8.03 20.60
CA SER A 208 1.54 -7.50 21.47
C SER A 208 0.47 -8.55 21.77
N LEU A 209 0.05 -9.34 20.76
CA LEU A 209 -0.86 -10.45 20.96
C LEU A 209 -0.30 -11.54 21.89
N GLU A 210 1.00 -11.86 21.80
CA GLU A 210 1.63 -12.83 22.70
C GLU A 210 1.53 -12.39 24.17
N THR A 211 1.78 -11.12 24.45
CA THR A 211 1.69 -10.53 25.79
C THR A 211 0.26 -10.60 26.33
N ILE A 212 -0.75 -10.59 25.46
CA ILE A 212 -2.17 -10.47 25.79
C ILE A 212 -2.92 -11.80 25.68
N ALA A 213 -2.26 -12.85 25.17
CA ALA A 213 -2.86 -14.19 24.99
C ALA A 213 -3.49 -14.75 26.26
N GLY A 214 -3.00 -14.36 27.45
CA GLY A 214 -3.60 -14.70 28.73
C GLY A 214 -5.02 -14.14 28.92
N GLY A 215 -5.26 -12.91 28.51
CA GLY A 215 -6.57 -12.26 28.54
C GLY A 215 -7.58 -12.94 27.62
N PHE A 216 -7.19 -13.24 26.38
CA PHE A 216 -8.03 -13.97 25.43
C PHE A 216 -8.48 -15.32 25.94
N ALA A 217 -7.53 -16.07 26.51
CA ALA A 217 -7.87 -17.39 27.07
C ALA A 217 -8.95 -17.30 28.15
N HIS A 218 -8.93 -16.24 28.95
CA HIS A 218 -9.96 -15.97 29.95
C HIS A 218 -11.29 -15.56 29.30
N GLU A 219 -11.28 -14.66 28.34
CA GLU A 219 -12.49 -14.17 27.69
C GLU A 219 -13.18 -15.22 26.82
N ILE A 220 -12.44 -16.14 26.20
CA ILE A 220 -13.01 -17.29 25.50
C ILE A 220 -13.48 -18.36 26.50
N ARG A 221 -12.77 -18.56 27.63
CA ARG A 221 -13.14 -19.56 28.63
C ARG A 221 -14.46 -19.22 29.30
N ASN A 222 -14.76 -17.97 29.55
CA ASN A 222 -15.99 -17.54 30.23
C ASN A 222 -17.25 -18.03 29.49
N PRO A 223 -17.52 -17.66 28.22
CA PRO A 223 -18.67 -18.13 27.47
C PRO A 223 -18.65 -19.64 27.30
N LEU A 224 -17.49 -20.27 27.09
CA LEU A 224 -17.40 -21.74 27.03
C LEU A 224 -17.80 -22.40 28.34
N THR A 225 -17.50 -21.79 29.49
CA THR A 225 -17.92 -22.31 30.81
C THR A 225 -19.43 -22.17 30.99
N SER A 226 -20.02 -21.04 30.58
CA SER A 226 -21.47 -20.84 30.59
C SER A 226 -22.17 -21.88 29.72
N ILE A 227 -21.77 -22.00 28.45
CA ILE A 227 -22.31 -23.03 27.53
C ILE A 227 -22.19 -24.44 28.13
N LYS A 228 -21.00 -24.77 28.67
CA LYS A 228 -20.78 -26.10 29.29
C LYS A 228 -21.74 -26.35 30.48
N THR A 229 -21.91 -25.33 31.35
CA THR A 229 -22.81 -25.44 32.50
C THR A 229 -24.24 -25.67 32.07
N PHE A 230 -24.74 -24.92 31.11
CA PHE A 230 -26.07 -25.08 30.55
C PHE A 230 -26.26 -26.47 29.90
N ILE A 231 -25.28 -26.94 29.13
CA ILE A 231 -25.32 -28.29 28.51
C ILE A 231 -25.34 -29.38 29.59
N GLN A 232 -24.61 -29.22 30.68
CA GLN A 232 -24.61 -30.19 31.79
C GLN A 232 -25.94 -30.25 32.52
N LEU A 233 -26.66 -29.14 32.66
CA LEU A 233 -27.97 -29.05 33.29
C LEU A 233 -29.13 -29.53 32.39
N ALA A 234 -28.94 -29.51 31.08
CA ALA A 234 -29.98 -29.82 30.10
C ALA A 234 -30.63 -31.21 30.29
N PRO A 235 -29.91 -32.31 30.63
CA PRO A 235 -30.55 -33.59 30.88
C PRO A 235 -31.51 -33.61 32.07
N GLU A 236 -31.20 -32.80 33.11
CA GLU A 236 -31.99 -32.75 34.35
C GLU A 236 -33.20 -31.83 34.21
N ARG A 237 -33.14 -30.82 33.30
CA ARG A 237 -34.18 -29.83 33.09
C ARG A 237 -34.79 -29.85 31.70
N LYS A 238 -34.72 -30.99 31.01
CA LYS A 238 -35.23 -31.16 29.63
C LYS A 238 -36.74 -30.87 29.46
N ASP A 239 -37.49 -31.05 30.51
CA ASP A 239 -38.97 -30.90 30.53
C ASP A 239 -39.40 -29.50 31.05
N ASP A 240 -38.47 -28.60 31.31
CA ASP A 240 -38.70 -27.21 31.74
C ASP A 240 -38.64 -26.26 30.53
N PRO A 241 -39.81 -25.81 30.01
CA PRO A 241 -39.85 -24.96 28.81
C PRO A 241 -39.10 -23.63 28.99
N GLN A 242 -39.13 -23.05 30.18
CA GLN A 242 -38.46 -21.78 30.49
C GLN A 242 -36.94 -21.96 30.45
N PHE A 243 -36.44 -23.05 31.04
CA PHE A 243 -35.02 -23.41 30.99
C PHE A 243 -34.55 -23.61 29.53
N ILE A 244 -35.33 -24.32 28.69
CA ILE A 244 -34.96 -24.54 27.28
C ILE A 244 -34.91 -23.23 26.50
N GLN A 245 -35.82 -22.31 26.76
CA GLN A 245 -35.81 -20.99 26.10
C GLN A 245 -34.61 -20.15 26.52
N GLU A 246 -34.31 -20.07 27.81
CA GLU A 246 -33.13 -19.38 28.34
C GLU A 246 -31.83 -20.02 27.88
N PHE A 247 -31.76 -21.36 27.90
CA PHE A 247 -30.64 -22.14 27.39
C PHE A 247 -30.30 -21.77 25.94
N SER A 248 -31.31 -21.82 25.05
CA SER A 248 -31.10 -21.55 23.65
C SER A 248 -30.61 -20.12 23.43
N LYS A 249 -31.14 -19.13 24.16
CA LYS A 249 -30.74 -17.74 24.08
C LYS A 249 -29.31 -17.53 24.54
N VAL A 250 -28.96 -18.00 25.74
CA VAL A 250 -27.64 -17.82 26.35
C VAL A 250 -26.56 -18.51 25.52
N VAL A 251 -26.80 -19.74 25.06
CA VAL A 251 -25.81 -20.46 24.24
C VAL A 251 -25.56 -19.76 22.92
N LEU A 252 -26.62 -19.27 22.25
CA LEU A 252 -26.46 -18.53 21.01
C LEU A 252 -25.71 -17.21 21.21
N ASP A 253 -26.04 -16.47 22.26
CA ASP A 253 -25.39 -15.20 22.60
C ASP A 253 -23.89 -15.42 22.89
N ASP A 254 -23.56 -16.48 23.65
CA ASP A 254 -22.18 -16.86 23.96
C ASP A 254 -21.38 -17.32 22.71
N VAL A 255 -22.03 -18.07 21.79
CA VAL A 255 -21.39 -18.44 20.51
C VAL A 255 -21.10 -17.21 19.66
N TYR A 256 -22.07 -16.30 19.46
CA TYR A 256 -21.85 -15.06 18.73
C TYR A 256 -20.78 -14.18 19.37
N ARG A 257 -20.67 -14.21 20.69
CA ARG A 257 -19.61 -13.53 21.41
C ARG A 257 -18.22 -14.09 21.07
N ILE A 258 -18.08 -15.43 21.07
CA ILE A 258 -16.83 -16.09 20.69
C ILE A 258 -16.46 -15.77 19.22
N GLU A 259 -17.42 -15.82 18.31
CA GLU A 259 -17.20 -15.48 16.90
C GLU A 259 -16.69 -14.04 16.77
N ARG A 260 -17.29 -13.09 17.45
CA ARG A 260 -16.88 -11.67 17.45
C ARG A 260 -15.48 -11.51 18.02
N LEU A 261 -15.16 -12.15 19.16
CA LEU A 261 -13.81 -12.13 19.75
C LEU A 261 -12.75 -12.63 18.77
N ILE A 262 -13.02 -13.76 18.10
CA ILE A 262 -12.11 -14.33 17.11
C ILE A 262 -11.90 -13.33 15.95
N GLN A 263 -12.99 -12.72 15.45
CA GLN A 263 -12.90 -11.77 14.34
C GLN A 263 -12.08 -10.54 14.74
N GLU A 264 -12.30 -9.97 15.91
CA GLU A 264 -11.55 -8.81 16.40
C GLU A 264 -10.06 -9.11 16.61
N ILE A 265 -9.72 -10.33 17.07
CA ILE A 265 -8.33 -10.80 17.16
C ILE A 265 -7.70 -10.88 15.77
N LEU A 266 -8.40 -11.46 14.80
CA LEU A 266 -7.91 -11.59 13.44
C LEU A 266 -7.73 -10.22 12.77
N ASP A 267 -8.66 -9.30 13.00
CA ASP A 267 -8.59 -7.92 12.48
C ASP A 267 -7.43 -7.15 13.10
N TYR A 268 -7.19 -7.30 14.40
CA TYR A 268 -6.02 -6.72 15.07
C TYR A 268 -4.69 -7.32 14.59
N ALA A 269 -4.64 -8.66 14.41
CA ALA A 269 -3.44 -9.35 13.93
C ALA A 269 -3.11 -9.04 12.46
N ARG A 270 -4.13 -8.73 11.65
CA ARG A 270 -4.01 -8.50 10.23
C ARG A 270 -3.59 -7.06 9.98
N TYR A 271 -2.28 -6.87 9.77
CA TYR A 271 -1.82 -5.61 9.18
C TYR A 271 -2.23 -5.56 7.72
N MET A 272 -3.09 -4.61 7.36
CA MET A 272 -3.34 -4.24 5.98
C MET A 272 -2.93 -2.77 5.82
N GLU A 273 -1.99 -2.53 4.93
CA GLU A 273 -1.64 -1.18 4.54
C GLU A 273 -2.87 -0.46 3.99
N PRO A 274 -3.17 0.76 4.45
CA PRO A 274 -4.34 1.50 3.99
C PRO A 274 -4.23 1.78 2.49
N LYS A 275 -5.29 1.44 1.74
CA LYS A 275 -5.45 1.79 0.34
C LYS A 275 -6.06 3.18 0.26
N LEU A 276 -5.21 4.19 0.29
CA LEU A 276 -5.66 5.58 0.29
C LEU A 276 -6.25 5.96 -1.07
N THR A 277 -7.51 6.39 -1.07
CA THR A 277 -8.24 6.92 -2.22
C THR A 277 -8.80 8.30 -1.89
N ASP A 278 -9.03 9.12 -2.91
CA ASP A 278 -9.65 10.44 -2.76
C ASP A 278 -11.13 10.27 -2.47
N GLU A 279 -11.55 10.53 -1.22
CA GLU A 279 -12.88 10.23 -0.72
C GLU A 279 -13.62 11.47 -0.19
N ASP A 280 -14.94 11.43 -0.28
CA ASP A 280 -15.84 12.31 0.46
C ASP A 280 -16.10 11.69 1.85
N PHE A 281 -15.61 12.36 2.88
CA PHE A 281 -15.75 11.83 4.24
C PHE A 281 -17.21 11.82 4.71
N ASN A 282 -18.05 12.79 4.29
CA ASN A 282 -19.46 12.83 4.64
C ASN A 282 -20.23 11.62 4.10
N ASP A 283 -19.90 11.13 2.89
CA ASP A 283 -20.54 9.94 2.32
C ASP A 283 -20.31 8.70 3.19
N ILE A 284 -19.11 8.58 3.78
CA ILE A 284 -18.78 7.48 4.68
C ILE A 284 -19.58 7.61 5.97
N VAL A 285 -19.64 8.82 6.55
CA VAL A 285 -20.41 9.12 7.77
C VAL A 285 -21.89 8.78 7.56
N VAL A 286 -22.50 9.23 6.46
CA VAL A 286 -23.90 8.94 6.13
C VAL A 286 -24.14 7.44 6.01
N SER A 287 -23.23 6.71 5.35
CA SER A 287 -23.32 5.25 5.22
C SER A 287 -23.28 4.53 6.57
N CYS A 288 -22.46 5.00 7.52
CA CYS A 288 -22.37 4.43 8.86
C CYS A 288 -23.62 4.75 9.70
N LEU A 289 -24.13 5.99 9.62
CA LEU A 289 -25.35 6.40 10.31
C LEU A 289 -26.57 5.58 9.85
N TYR A 290 -26.71 5.36 8.53
CA TYR A 290 -27.79 4.52 7.99
C TYR A 290 -27.73 3.09 8.55
N PHE A 291 -26.52 2.54 8.74
CA PHE A 291 -26.35 1.19 9.27
C PHE A 291 -26.80 1.05 10.73
N ILE A 292 -26.63 2.08 11.56
CA ILE A 292 -26.97 2.03 12.99
C ILE A 292 -28.41 2.49 13.30
N ASP A 293 -29.10 3.09 12.34
CA ASP A 293 -30.40 3.76 12.53
C ASP A 293 -31.46 2.83 13.16
N VAL A 294 -31.58 1.61 12.59
CA VAL A 294 -32.54 0.60 13.10
C VAL A 294 -32.24 0.19 14.55
N LYS A 295 -30.95 0.06 14.87
CA LYS A 295 -30.53 -0.32 16.23
C LYS A 295 -30.71 0.86 17.21
N ALA A 296 -30.49 2.10 16.75
CA ALA A 296 -30.71 3.30 17.55
C ALA A 296 -32.18 3.45 17.98
N ASP A 297 -33.09 3.24 17.04
CA ASP A 297 -34.53 3.25 17.32
C ASP A 297 -34.92 2.21 18.37
N SER A 298 -34.35 1.00 18.30
CA SER A 298 -34.62 -0.07 19.29
C SER A 298 -34.17 0.26 20.72
N TYR A 299 -33.15 1.12 20.86
CA TYR A 299 -32.62 1.59 22.14
C TYR A 299 -33.22 2.94 22.58
N GLY A 300 -34.13 3.53 21.82
CA GLY A 300 -34.69 4.85 22.11
C GLY A 300 -33.66 5.97 21.99
N ILE A 301 -32.67 5.83 21.11
CA ILE A 301 -31.61 6.79 20.90
C ILE A 301 -31.98 7.69 19.71
N LYS A 302 -31.99 9.00 19.94
CA LYS A 302 -32.21 9.99 18.88
C LYS A 302 -30.90 10.38 18.22
N ILE A 303 -30.79 10.15 16.90
CA ILE A 303 -29.63 10.56 16.10
C ILE A 303 -29.83 11.99 15.60
N GLU A 304 -28.87 12.88 15.88
CA GLU A 304 -28.80 14.24 15.38
C GLU A 304 -27.53 14.38 14.50
N LYS A 305 -27.72 14.76 13.22
CA LYS A 305 -26.62 14.91 12.27
C LYS A 305 -26.49 16.35 11.80
N GLU A 306 -25.26 16.88 11.86
CA GLU A 306 -24.88 18.20 11.39
C GLU A 306 -23.62 18.08 10.51
N LEU A 307 -23.81 17.88 9.22
CA LEU A 307 -22.71 17.65 8.29
C LEU A 307 -22.41 18.92 7.50
N ALA A 308 -21.15 19.40 7.59
CA ALA A 308 -20.70 20.58 6.86
C ALA A 308 -20.67 20.30 5.35
N SER A 309 -21.23 21.21 4.57
CA SER A 309 -21.27 21.08 3.09
C SER A 309 -19.93 21.45 2.42
N ASP A 310 -19.03 22.13 3.14
CA ASP A 310 -17.71 22.57 2.66
C ASP A 310 -16.56 21.70 3.18
N LEU A 311 -16.85 20.46 3.58
CA LEU A 311 -15.83 19.55 4.07
C LEU A 311 -14.84 19.23 2.95
N PRO A 312 -13.52 19.32 3.21
CA PRO A 312 -12.54 19.00 2.19
C PRO A 312 -12.50 17.49 1.91
N ARG A 313 -12.10 17.15 0.69
CA ARG A 313 -11.79 15.76 0.34
C ARG A 313 -10.54 15.27 1.04
N VAL A 314 -10.47 13.98 1.33
CA VAL A 314 -9.42 13.37 2.16
C VAL A 314 -8.88 12.12 1.46
N MET A 315 -7.54 11.94 1.52
CA MET A 315 -6.92 10.66 1.14
C MET A 315 -7.06 9.66 2.28
N LEU A 316 -7.93 8.67 2.10
CA LEU A 316 -8.19 7.69 3.15
C LEU A 316 -8.62 6.32 2.58
N ASP A 317 -8.45 5.27 3.39
CA ASP A 317 -9.04 3.96 3.11
C ASP A 317 -10.47 3.93 3.61
N ARG A 318 -11.41 3.86 2.64
CA ARG A 318 -12.86 3.88 2.91
C ARG A 318 -13.31 2.79 3.89
N GLN A 319 -12.73 1.58 3.79
CA GLN A 319 -13.14 0.46 4.64
C GLN A 319 -12.61 0.61 6.06
N GLN A 320 -11.35 1.02 6.20
CA GLN A 320 -10.76 1.24 7.51
C GLN A 320 -11.44 2.40 8.25
N ILE A 321 -11.72 3.52 7.57
CA ILE A 321 -12.44 4.64 8.18
C ILE A 321 -13.89 4.29 8.53
N LYS A 322 -14.55 3.48 7.70
CA LYS A 322 -15.88 2.93 8.05
C LYS A 322 -15.83 2.09 9.34
N GLN A 323 -14.77 1.29 9.52
CA GLN A 323 -14.54 0.52 10.76
C GLN A 323 -14.34 1.43 11.97
N VAL A 324 -13.56 2.53 11.82
CA VAL A 324 -13.39 3.54 12.89
C VAL A 324 -14.74 4.11 13.30
N LEU A 325 -15.51 4.61 12.33
CA LEU A 325 -16.80 5.25 12.62
C LEU A 325 -17.79 4.27 13.26
N LEU A 326 -17.89 3.04 12.76
CA LEU A 326 -18.78 2.03 13.35
C LEU A 326 -18.37 1.67 14.77
N ASN A 327 -17.07 1.52 15.07
CA ASN A 327 -16.61 1.26 16.44
C ASN A 327 -16.98 2.40 17.39
N LEU A 328 -16.80 3.66 16.99
CA LEU A 328 -17.15 4.81 17.82
C LEU A 328 -18.66 4.94 18.00
N LEU A 329 -19.44 4.78 16.94
CA LEU A 329 -20.90 4.87 16.97
C LEU A 329 -21.52 3.75 17.80
N LEU A 330 -21.05 2.52 17.68
CA LEU A 330 -21.52 1.39 18.48
C LEU A 330 -21.16 1.55 19.94
N ASN A 331 -19.97 2.06 20.29
CA ASN A 331 -19.60 2.35 21.66
C ASN A 331 -20.51 3.44 22.28
N ALA A 332 -20.84 4.48 21.54
CA ALA A 332 -21.78 5.51 21.95
C ALA A 332 -23.19 4.94 22.20
N MET A 333 -23.66 4.04 21.30
CA MET A 333 -24.96 3.39 21.47
C MET A 333 -24.99 2.44 22.67
N ASP A 334 -23.93 1.67 22.88
CA ASP A 334 -23.84 0.76 24.02
C ASP A 334 -23.87 1.51 25.37
N SER A 335 -23.23 2.71 25.43
CA SER A 335 -23.25 3.56 26.65
C SER A 335 -24.65 4.12 26.97
N MET A 336 -25.55 4.12 26.00
CA MET A 336 -26.93 4.62 26.10
C MET A 336 -27.99 3.50 26.09
N ALA A 337 -27.59 2.23 25.94
CA ALA A 337 -28.52 1.11 25.71
C ALA A 337 -29.61 0.95 26.78
N LYS A 338 -29.35 1.33 28.05
CA LYS A 338 -30.29 1.19 29.17
C LYS A 338 -31.27 2.34 29.31
N ALA A 339 -30.82 3.56 29.05
CA ALA A 339 -31.60 4.79 29.33
C ALA A 339 -32.09 5.51 28.06
N GLY A 340 -31.66 5.04 26.88
CA GLY A 340 -31.81 5.82 25.66
C GLY A 340 -30.91 7.07 25.69
N GLY A 341 -31.17 8.02 24.84
CA GLY A 341 -30.43 9.26 24.83
C GLY A 341 -30.31 9.93 23.47
N ARG A 342 -29.28 10.74 23.31
CA ARG A 342 -28.98 11.47 22.08
C ARG A 342 -27.58 11.17 21.59
N LEU A 343 -27.49 10.79 20.32
CA LEU A 343 -26.24 10.65 19.58
C LEU A 343 -26.12 11.80 18.59
N ARG A 344 -25.19 12.71 18.78
CA ARG A 344 -24.94 13.83 17.88
C ARG A 344 -23.68 13.55 17.05
N VAL A 345 -23.79 13.68 15.75
CA VAL A 345 -22.67 13.53 14.82
C VAL A 345 -22.51 14.81 14.03
N GLN A 346 -21.38 15.47 14.18
CA GLN A 346 -21.09 16.74 13.53
C GLN A 346 -19.79 16.67 12.74
N THR A 347 -19.79 17.14 11.50
CA THR A 347 -18.57 17.32 10.71
C THR A 347 -18.28 18.80 10.49
N ARG A 348 -16.99 19.16 10.45
CA ARG A 348 -16.56 20.52 10.17
C ARG A 348 -15.16 20.55 9.55
N LYS A 349 -14.89 21.58 8.76
CA LYS A 349 -13.57 21.92 8.27
C LYS A 349 -12.78 22.60 9.39
N LEU A 350 -11.56 22.13 9.66
CA LEU A 350 -10.64 22.78 10.60
C LEU A 350 -9.41 23.28 9.83
N VAL A 351 -8.95 24.48 10.20
CA VAL A 351 -7.69 25.03 9.72
C VAL A 351 -6.74 25.09 10.91
N LYS A 352 -5.66 24.31 10.87
CA LYS A 352 -4.64 24.30 11.92
C LYS A 352 -3.59 25.40 11.71
N PRO A 353 -2.84 25.75 12.77
CA PRO A 353 -1.69 26.64 12.62
C PRO A 353 -0.75 26.16 11.52
N GLY A 354 -0.39 27.05 10.58
CA GLY A 354 0.37 26.68 9.37
C GLY A 354 -0.47 26.55 8.10
N GLY A 355 -1.81 26.77 8.19
CA GLY A 355 -2.69 26.78 7.00
C GLY A 355 -3.19 25.41 6.55
N ASN A 356 -2.76 24.32 7.19
CA ASN A 356 -3.18 22.97 6.86
C ASN A 356 -4.66 22.77 7.16
N VAL A 357 -5.40 22.31 6.16
CA VAL A 357 -6.83 22.03 6.23
C VAL A 357 -7.05 20.58 6.68
N TRP A 358 -8.06 20.37 7.53
CA TRP A 358 -8.41 19.07 8.08
C TRP A 358 -9.91 18.85 8.00
N ALA A 359 -10.34 17.64 7.70
CA ALA A 359 -11.70 17.18 7.92
C ALA A 359 -11.84 16.70 9.36
N HIS A 360 -12.85 17.17 10.07
CA HIS A 360 -13.07 16.89 11.47
C HIS A 360 -14.47 16.35 11.70
N ILE A 361 -14.58 15.34 12.55
CA ILE A 361 -15.84 14.78 13.01
C ILE A 361 -15.87 14.74 14.53
N GLU A 362 -17.00 15.08 15.11
CA GLU A 362 -17.33 14.88 16.52
C GLU A 362 -18.52 13.93 16.64
N ILE A 363 -18.38 12.93 17.50
CA ILE A 363 -19.41 11.95 17.86
C ILE A 363 -19.63 12.11 19.36
N GLU A 364 -20.77 12.68 19.72
CA GLU A 364 -21.18 12.99 21.09
C GLU A 364 -22.36 12.12 21.50
N ASP A 365 -22.25 11.41 22.62
CA ASP A 365 -23.32 10.66 23.26
C ASP A 365 -23.68 11.25 24.61
N THR A 366 -24.90 10.98 25.07
CA THR A 366 -25.39 11.35 26.42
C THR A 366 -25.43 10.12 27.34
N GLY A 367 -24.50 9.18 27.16
CA GLY A 367 -24.45 7.94 27.91
C GLY A 367 -23.81 8.06 29.29
N GLU A 368 -23.40 6.93 29.86
CA GLU A 368 -22.86 6.83 31.21
C GLU A 368 -21.55 7.62 31.42
N GLY A 369 -20.83 7.96 30.36
CA GLY A 369 -19.53 8.61 30.40
C GLY A 369 -18.40 7.68 30.89
N ILE A 370 -17.17 8.23 30.93
CA ILE A 370 -15.95 7.51 31.27
C ILE A 370 -15.31 8.20 32.47
N GLN A 371 -14.84 7.43 33.46
CA GLN A 371 -14.10 7.94 34.60
C GLN A 371 -12.76 8.56 34.15
N GLU A 372 -12.35 9.66 34.75
CA GLU A 372 -11.13 10.37 34.41
C GLU A 372 -9.88 9.49 34.52
N THR A 373 -9.83 8.61 35.52
CA THR A 373 -8.75 7.63 35.73
C THR A 373 -8.62 6.64 34.58
N ASN A 374 -9.68 6.41 33.80
CA ASN A 374 -9.71 5.45 32.70
C ASN A 374 -9.39 6.10 31.36
N LEU A 375 -9.49 7.44 31.23
CA LEU A 375 -9.30 8.14 29.96
C LEU A 375 -7.92 7.93 29.34
N GLU A 376 -6.88 7.74 30.14
CA GLU A 376 -5.51 7.48 29.67
C GLU A 376 -5.37 6.06 29.10
N HIS A 377 -6.25 5.13 29.51
CA HIS A 377 -6.16 3.70 29.17
C HIS A 377 -7.16 3.23 28.12
N ILE A 378 -8.13 4.05 27.71
CA ILE A 378 -9.19 3.59 26.79
C ILE A 378 -8.69 3.12 25.43
N PHE A 379 -7.48 3.49 25.02
CA PHE A 379 -6.85 3.04 23.79
C PHE A 379 -5.88 1.88 24.01
N ASP A 380 -5.64 1.48 25.27
CA ASP A 380 -4.81 0.32 25.56
C ASP A 380 -5.51 -0.96 25.11
N PRO A 381 -4.80 -1.92 24.54
CA PRO A 381 -5.41 -3.18 24.11
C PRO A 381 -6.09 -3.88 25.28
N PHE A 382 -7.35 -4.32 25.08
CA PHE A 382 -8.19 -5.05 26.05
C PHE A 382 -8.63 -4.26 27.29
N PHE A 383 -8.37 -2.98 27.31
CA PHE A 383 -8.95 -2.15 28.35
C PHE A 383 -10.46 -2.03 28.12
N THR A 384 -11.24 -2.47 29.11
CA THR A 384 -12.70 -2.37 29.10
C THR A 384 -13.22 -2.23 30.52
N THR A 385 -14.21 -1.36 30.71
CA THR A 385 -14.96 -1.20 31.96
C THR A 385 -16.26 -1.99 31.96
N LYS A 386 -16.59 -2.68 30.87
CA LYS A 386 -17.87 -3.40 30.68
C LYS A 386 -17.94 -4.74 31.38
N HIS A 387 -16.86 -5.24 31.98
CA HIS A 387 -16.85 -6.52 32.72
C HIS A 387 -17.72 -6.54 33.98
N GLU A 388 -17.96 -5.36 34.59
CA GLU A 388 -18.68 -5.28 35.86
C GLU A 388 -20.22 -5.27 35.69
N SER A 389 -20.73 -5.03 34.50
CA SER A 389 -22.17 -4.82 34.27
C SER A 389 -22.95 -6.02 33.70
N GLY A 390 -22.30 -7.13 33.37
CA GLY A 390 -22.97 -8.43 33.10
C GLY A 390 -23.77 -8.56 31.80
N GLU A 391 -24.00 -7.50 31.03
CA GLU A 391 -24.96 -7.55 29.90
C GLU A 391 -24.38 -7.36 28.49
N HIS A 392 -23.22 -6.71 28.35
CA HIS A 392 -22.56 -6.55 27.04
C HIS A 392 -21.05 -6.35 27.27
N GLU A 393 -20.32 -7.44 27.38
CA GLU A 393 -18.85 -7.37 27.53
C GLU A 393 -18.18 -6.93 26.21
N GLY A 394 -17.46 -5.82 26.29
CA GLY A 394 -16.60 -5.37 25.20
C GLY A 394 -15.23 -6.04 25.29
N THR A 395 -14.63 -6.38 24.15
CA THR A 395 -13.31 -7.00 24.04
C THR A 395 -12.16 -6.07 24.39
N GLY A 396 -12.42 -4.76 24.46
CA GLY A 396 -11.39 -3.76 24.66
C GLY A 396 -10.44 -3.54 23.47
N LEU A 397 -10.72 -4.14 22.31
CA LEU A 397 -9.92 -3.96 21.09
C LEU A 397 -10.44 -2.86 20.17
N GLY A 398 -11.73 -2.56 20.23
CA GLY A 398 -12.36 -1.64 19.29
C GLY A 398 -11.70 -0.25 19.26
N LEU A 399 -11.43 0.36 20.42
CA LEU A 399 -10.78 1.67 20.50
C LEU A 399 -9.28 1.62 20.18
N THR A 400 -8.59 0.53 20.46
CA THR A 400 -7.20 0.30 20.04
C THR A 400 -7.09 0.29 18.52
N ILE A 401 -8.01 -0.43 17.84
CA ILE A 401 -8.08 -0.46 16.38
C ILE A 401 -8.39 0.92 15.81
N VAL A 402 -9.32 1.66 16.43
CA VAL A 402 -9.63 3.05 16.06
C VAL A 402 -8.39 3.92 16.12
N HIS A 403 -7.69 3.93 17.24
CA HIS A 403 -6.47 4.73 17.44
C HIS A 403 -5.42 4.42 16.38
N GLN A 404 -5.22 3.14 16.09
CA GLN A 404 -4.24 2.68 15.13
C GLN A 404 -4.60 3.09 13.69
N ILE A 405 -5.84 2.87 13.25
CA ILE A 405 -6.27 3.27 11.91
C ILE A 405 -6.11 4.78 11.71
N ILE A 406 -6.50 5.58 12.73
CA ILE A 406 -6.37 7.03 12.65
C ILE A 406 -4.90 7.46 12.54
N GLN A 407 -3.99 6.83 13.28
CA GLN A 407 -2.56 7.11 13.14
C GLN A 407 -2.01 6.73 11.75
N GLU A 408 -2.45 5.61 11.19
CA GLU A 408 -2.06 5.17 9.83
C GLU A 408 -2.56 6.12 8.73
N HIS A 409 -3.64 6.85 9.01
CA HIS A 409 -4.15 7.93 8.16
C HIS A 409 -3.57 9.31 8.50
N HIS A 410 -2.51 9.37 9.32
CA HIS A 410 -1.89 10.62 9.78
C HIS A 410 -2.89 11.56 10.48
N GLY A 411 -3.95 10.98 11.05
CA GLY A 411 -5.02 11.67 11.75
C GLY A 411 -4.74 11.85 13.24
N GLU A 412 -5.68 12.52 13.91
CA GLU A 412 -5.70 12.67 15.36
C GLU A 412 -7.05 12.23 15.90
N ILE A 413 -7.03 11.54 17.06
CA ILE A 413 -8.23 11.24 17.84
C ILE A 413 -8.10 11.84 19.24
N ARG A 414 -9.18 12.40 19.74
CA ARG A 414 -9.29 12.95 21.09
C ARG A 414 -10.61 12.52 21.72
N VAL A 415 -10.61 12.42 23.05
CA VAL A 415 -11.79 12.08 23.85
C VAL A 415 -12.00 13.13 24.92
N LYS A 416 -13.26 13.46 25.19
CA LYS A 416 -13.71 14.23 26.35
C LYS A 416 -14.91 13.48 26.94
N SER A 417 -14.87 13.21 28.23
CA SER A 417 -15.96 12.49 28.87
C SER A 417 -16.14 12.96 30.31
N SER A 418 -17.37 12.85 30.79
CA SER A 418 -17.72 13.08 32.19
C SER A 418 -18.79 12.08 32.60
N VAL A 419 -18.60 11.43 33.75
CA VAL A 419 -19.52 10.41 34.26
C VAL A 419 -20.91 10.99 34.44
N GLY A 420 -21.92 10.30 33.92
CA GLY A 420 -23.34 10.73 34.00
C GLY A 420 -23.73 11.86 33.04
N VAL A 421 -22.78 12.35 32.21
CA VAL A 421 -23.04 13.41 31.21
C VAL A 421 -22.96 12.86 29.82
N GLY A 422 -21.94 12.02 29.51
CA GLY A 422 -21.68 11.40 28.22
C GLY A 422 -20.25 11.52 27.76
N THR A 423 -20.01 11.12 26.52
CA THR A 423 -18.67 11.10 25.90
C THR A 423 -18.69 11.79 24.53
N THR A 424 -17.61 12.50 24.21
CA THR A 424 -17.37 13.08 22.89
C THR A 424 -16.04 12.58 22.36
N PHE A 425 -16.08 11.81 21.27
CA PHE A 425 -14.92 11.46 20.46
C PHE A 425 -14.78 12.46 19.31
N SER A 426 -13.56 12.93 19.11
CA SER A 426 -13.22 13.87 18.04
C SER A 426 -12.13 13.27 17.17
N VAL A 427 -12.38 13.11 15.88
CA VAL A 427 -11.42 12.61 14.89
C VAL A 427 -11.12 13.69 13.87
N SER A 428 -9.84 13.89 13.56
CA SER A 428 -9.38 14.83 12.54
C SER A 428 -8.49 14.11 11.54
N LEU A 429 -8.75 14.29 10.24
CA LEU A 429 -7.98 13.70 9.15
C LEU A 429 -7.43 14.83 8.25
N PRO A 430 -6.15 14.76 7.81
CA PRO A 430 -5.57 15.78 6.95
C PRO A 430 -6.26 15.80 5.59
N ALA A 431 -6.66 16.99 5.12
CA ALA A 431 -7.24 17.16 3.80
C ALA A 431 -6.16 17.04 2.71
N LEU A 432 -6.60 16.69 1.49
CA LEU A 432 -5.76 16.86 0.31
C LEU A 432 -5.30 18.33 0.24
N SER A 433 -3.99 18.53 0.16
CA SER A 433 -3.45 19.85 -0.16
C SER A 433 -3.93 20.22 -1.56
N ALA A 434 -4.64 21.35 -1.67
CA ALA A 434 -5.14 21.86 -2.94
C ALA A 434 -3.98 22.26 -3.89
#